data_76421e3005a888b24d1e9722e5cece39
#
_entry.id   76421e3005a888b24d1e9722e5cece39
#
_cell.length_a   1.000
_cell.length_b   1.000
_cell.length_c   1.000
_cell.angle_alpha   90.00
_cell.angle_beta   90.00
_cell.angle_gamma   90.00
#
_symmetry.space_group_name_H-M   'P 1'
#
loop_
_entity.id
_entity.type
_entity.pdbx_description
1 polymer ?
#
loop_
_entity_poly.entity_id
_entity_poly.type
_entity_poly.pdbx_seq_one_letter_code
_entity_poly.pdbx_strand_id
1 'polypeptide(L)'
;MGKKFDGFELILLACCFLLFAGFCLTKGKLDGGTEKSGAGSGQSMADAGGELSREELVLREQEAYLQKNAPQETAVSGSGSEEQPAAESEAREAASESAEAQQPAEGAETQEATYEDLKIRVLIKTADYAGYFHDKLVLKGNSPLHLNGDTYVAGAGEAVEITQDSPWFQNGCITVHPENSEAGISVENLKRAQGVPVYEGIFEVYQGSNGLVLVNELPLETYLKYVVPSEMPASYAGEALKAQAVCARTYAYRQMLGGGLSEYHAQVDDSVSYQVYNNTSRQESADQAVDATAGQILTCDGEPITAYFFSTSSGHTSTDEVWDSSSDEVYLESVYLGDDAAPDISTEEAFANFITTKDESNFEAEDGWYRWQVTLPIDYLNRRIAQYGIGTLSSIEVVRRSTGGAVETLTVHGTSGSRTLTSEYEIRELFSTKGYPVLKNDGKTTTEMSLMPSAYFICTPVTENGTVTGYRFIGGGYGHGVGMSQNGAAHMAERGSTYEEILHFFYANVELTEIGTTGE
;
A
#
# COMPACT_ATOMS: atom_id res chain seq x y z
N MET A 1 4.81 27.47 -3.64
CA MET A 1 4.00 27.21 -4.84
C MET A 1 3.49 25.80 -4.69
N GLY A 2 2.25 25.60 -4.26
CA GLY A 2 1.69 24.26 -4.01
C GLY A 2 1.53 23.50 -5.31
N LYS A 3 2.35 22.48 -5.51
CA LYS A 3 2.04 21.44 -6.50
C LYS A 3 0.77 20.72 -6.01
N LYS A 4 -0.29 20.75 -6.77
CA LYS A 4 -1.41 19.82 -6.59
C LYS A 4 -0.87 18.45 -6.95
N PHE A 5 -0.85 17.54 -5.99
CA PHE A 5 -0.65 16.13 -6.28
C PHE A 5 -1.82 15.68 -7.15
N ASP A 6 -1.53 15.25 -8.37
CA ASP A 6 -2.52 14.63 -9.23
C ASP A 6 -2.85 13.24 -8.65
N GLY A 7 -4.11 12.80 -8.82
CA GLY A 7 -4.60 11.52 -8.31
C GLY A 7 -3.81 10.27 -8.73
N PHE A 8 -2.76 10.45 -9.52
CA PHE A 8 -1.82 9.44 -9.98
C PHE A 8 -0.81 9.01 -8.89
N GLU A 9 -0.36 9.92 -8.02
CA GLU A 9 0.55 9.58 -6.90
C GLU A 9 -0.13 8.69 -5.84
N LEU A 10 -1.45 8.77 -5.72
CA LEU A 10 -2.25 7.95 -4.80
C LEU A 10 -2.41 6.49 -5.26
N ILE A 11 -2.32 6.22 -6.55
CA ILE A 11 -2.48 4.86 -7.12
C ILE A 11 -1.27 3.96 -6.82
N LEU A 12 -0.13 4.56 -6.56
CA LEU A 12 1.18 3.92 -6.54
C LEU A 12 1.51 3.15 -5.27
N LEU A 13 0.85 3.45 -4.19
CA LEU A 13 1.14 2.89 -2.86
C LEU A 13 0.49 1.54 -2.57
N ALA A 14 -0.46 1.13 -3.39
CA ALA A 14 -1.27 -0.07 -3.15
C ALA A 14 -0.54 -1.42 -3.35
N CYS A 15 0.71 -1.42 -3.79
CA CYS A 15 1.35 -2.66 -4.26
C CYS A 15 2.27 -3.38 -3.27
N CYS A 16 2.45 -2.91 -2.06
CA CYS A 16 3.49 -3.41 -1.16
C CYS A 16 3.13 -4.61 -0.26
N PHE A 17 1.88 -5.04 -0.14
CA PHE A 17 1.47 -5.73 1.08
C PHE A 17 0.77 -7.07 0.94
N LEU A 18 1.42 -8.14 0.53
CA LEU A 18 0.70 -9.41 0.44
C LEU A 18 1.50 -10.68 0.74
N LEU A 19 2.21 -10.83 1.86
CA LEU A 19 2.86 -12.13 2.07
C LEU A 19 3.30 -12.56 3.47
N PHE A 20 2.59 -12.40 4.52
CA PHE A 20 3.13 -12.90 5.78
C PHE A 20 2.24 -13.79 6.66
N ALA A 21 1.15 -14.36 6.16
CA ALA A 21 0.30 -15.26 6.95
C ALA A 21 0.66 -16.75 6.85
N GLY A 22 1.60 -17.17 6.00
CA GLY A 22 1.87 -18.59 5.72
C GLY A 22 2.86 -19.31 6.64
N PHE A 23 3.66 -18.62 7.44
CA PHE A 23 4.82 -19.25 8.09
C PHE A 23 4.66 -19.62 9.56
N CYS A 24 3.63 -19.19 10.26
CA CYS A 24 3.49 -19.45 11.71
C CYS A 24 2.70 -20.69 12.12
N LEU A 25 2.21 -21.53 11.21
CA LEU A 25 1.33 -22.66 11.59
C LEU A 25 1.90 -24.08 11.40
N THR A 26 3.19 -24.28 11.13
CA THR A 26 3.75 -25.62 10.95
C THR A 26 4.93 -25.99 11.85
N LYS A 27 4.94 -25.58 13.11
CA LYS A 27 5.77 -26.22 14.12
C LYS A 27 4.94 -26.60 15.36
N GLY A 28 4.34 -27.78 15.29
CA GLY A 28 3.72 -28.39 16.47
C GLY A 28 2.67 -29.43 16.16
N LYS A 29 3.08 -30.62 15.78
CA LYS A 29 2.69 -31.91 16.31
C LYS A 29 3.01 -33.05 15.36
N LEU A 30 4.09 -33.73 15.65
CA LEU A 30 4.25 -35.15 15.35
C LEU A 30 3.85 -35.87 16.64
N ASP A 31 2.80 -36.71 16.57
CA ASP A 31 2.79 -38.05 17.10
C ASP A 31 1.42 -38.72 16.92
N GLY A 32 1.47 -39.90 16.34
CA GLY A 32 0.70 -41.06 16.80
C GLY A 32 -0.63 -41.43 16.13
N GLY A 33 -0.61 -42.41 15.23
CA GLY A 33 -1.48 -43.59 15.40
C GLY A 33 -2.69 -43.80 14.48
N THR A 34 -2.50 -44.65 13.48
CA THR A 34 -3.36 -45.79 13.03
C THR A 34 -4.78 -45.59 12.51
N GLU A 35 -4.89 -45.95 11.23
CA GLU A 35 -5.95 -46.71 10.49
C GLU A 35 -7.40 -46.83 11.04
N LYS A 36 -8.39 -46.53 10.19
CA LYS A 36 -9.26 -47.51 9.49
C LYS A 36 -10.36 -46.85 8.61
N SER A 37 -10.48 -47.48 7.45
CA SER A 37 -11.51 -47.49 6.43
C SER A 37 -12.97 -47.25 6.79
N GLY A 38 -13.73 -46.66 5.83
CA GLY A 38 -15.19 -46.81 5.75
C GLY A 38 -15.83 -45.89 4.71
N ALA A 39 -16.32 -46.48 3.62
CA ALA A 39 -17.03 -45.83 2.52
C ALA A 39 -18.44 -45.38 2.95
N GLY A 40 -18.95 -44.33 2.28
CA GLY A 40 -20.38 -43.99 2.35
C GLY A 40 -20.72 -42.68 1.62
N SER A 41 -21.34 -42.82 0.50
CA SER A 41 -21.91 -41.80 -0.38
C SER A 41 -22.98 -40.92 0.29
N GLY A 42 -23.03 -39.64 -0.11
CA GLY A 42 -24.19 -38.78 0.21
C GLY A 42 -23.93 -37.33 -0.18
N GLN A 43 -24.41 -36.92 -1.34
CA GLN A 43 -24.49 -35.51 -1.76
C GLN A 43 -25.36 -34.71 -0.79
N SER A 44 -24.87 -33.58 -0.33
CA SER A 44 -25.70 -32.40 -0.06
C SER A 44 -24.85 -31.16 -0.26
N MET A 45 -25.23 -30.34 -1.21
CA MET A 45 -24.76 -28.96 -1.34
C MET A 45 -25.20 -28.19 -0.09
N ALA A 46 -24.26 -27.73 0.68
CA ALA A 46 -24.48 -26.71 1.70
C ALA A 46 -23.36 -25.69 1.58
N ASP A 47 -23.77 -24.47 1.38
CA ASP A 47 -23.15 -23.16 1.47
C ASP A 47 -21.80 -23.18 2.21
N ALA A 48 -20.72 -23.11 1.48
CA ALA A 48 -19.39 -22.88 2.04
C ALA A 48 -19.11 -21.37 1.99
N GLY A 49 -19.61 -20.66 3.00
CA GLY A 49 -19.12 -19.35 3.36
C GLY A 49 -17.69 -19.50 3.93
N GLY A 50 -16.70 -19.69 3.07
CA GLY A 50 -15.30 -19.68 3.44
C GLY A 50 -14.91 -18.26 3.86
N GLU A 51 -14.28 -18.11 5.02
CA GLU A 51 -13.64 -16.86 5.42
C GLU A 51 -12.56 -16.52 4.37
N LEU A 52 -12.61 -15.29 3.85
CA LEU A 52 -11.63 -14.80 2.90
C LEU A 52 -10.27 -14.71 3.60
N SER A 53 -9.21 -15.17 2.93
CA SER A 53 -7.85 -14.98 3.40
C SER A 53 -7.49 -13.49 3.43
N ARG A 54 -6.44 -13.12 4.19
CA ARG A 54 -5.90 -11.75 4.19
C ARG A 54 -5.59 -11.27 2.77
N GLU A 55 -5.06 -12.16 1.95
CA GLU A 55 -4.74 -11.93 0.55
C GLU A 55 -5.99 -11.62 -0.28
N GLU A 56 -7.07 -12.35 -0.09
CA GLU A 56 -8.35 -12.11 -0.77
C GLU A 56 -9.02 -10.80 -0.36
N LEU A 57 -8.88 -10.37 0.90
CA LEU A 57 -9.42 -9.09 1.38
C LEU A 57 -8.69 -7.91 0.74
N VAL A 58 -7.35 -7.93 0.73
CA VAL A 58 -6.53 -6.89 0.08
C VAL A 58 -6.77 -6.86 -1.45
N LEU A 59 -6.99 -8.02 -2.07
CA LEU A 59 -7.29 -8.14 -3.49
C LEU A 59 -8.62 -7.47 -3.88
N ARG A 60 -9.67 -7.70 -3.09
CA ARG A 60 -10.97 -7.04 -3.29
C ARG A 60 -10.89 -5.53 -3.13
N GLU A 61 -10.07 -5.08 -2.24
CA GLU A 61 -9.85 -3.67 -1.98
C GLU A 61 -9.20 -2.96 -3.17
N GLN A 62 -8.15 -3.56 -3.74
CA GLN A 62 -7.51 -3.08 -4.96
C GLN A 62 -8.47 -3.08 -6.16
N GLU A 63 -9.27 -4.13 -6.33
CA GLU A 63 -10.29 -4.22 -7.40
C GLU A 63 -11.37 -3.13 -7.24
N ALA A 64 -11.82 -2.86 -6.02
CA ALA A 64 -12.85 -1.85 -5.75
C ALA A 64 -12.32 -0.42 -6.00
N TYR A 65 -11.09 -0.15 -5.60
CA TYR A 65 -10.42 1.13 -5.86
C TYR A 65 -10.28 1.41 -7.37
N LEU A 66 -9.84 0.40 -8.14
CA LEU A 66 -9.66 0.51 -9.59
C LEU A 66 -10.97 0.71 -10.34
N GLN A 67 -12.03 0.01 -9.94
CA GLN A 67 -13.36 0.21 -10.54
C GLN A 67 -13.91 1.61 -10.29
N LYS A 68 -13.58 2.22 -9.16
CA LYS A 68 -14.05 3.57 -8.78
C LYS A 68 -13.27 4.69 -9.46
N ASN A 69 -11.99 4.48 -9.74
CA ASN A 69 -11.09 5.48 -10.30
C ASN A 69 -10.73 5.24 -11.77
N ALA A 70 -11.36 4.27 -12.43
CA ALA A 70 -11.26 4.11 -13.88
C ALA A 70 -11.76 5.39 -14.59
N PRO A 71 -11.01 5.94 -15.57
CA PRO A 71 -11.45 7.11 -16.31
C PRO A 71 -12.82 6.84 -16.93
N GLN A 72 -13.83 7.64 -16.58
CA GLN A 72 -15.10 7.62 -17.28
C GLN A 72 -14.85 8.13 -18.69
N GLU A 73 -14.93 7.25 -19.68
CA GLU A 73 -14.99 7.65 -21.08
C GLU A 73 -16.21 8.53 -21.30
N THR A 74 -15.99 9.85 -21.39
CA THR A 74 -16.98 10.74 -21.96
C THR A 74 -17.05 10.46 -23.45
N ALA A 75 -18.12 9.82 -23.88
CA ALA A 75 -18.46 9.63 -25.28
C ALA A 75 -18.58 11.02 -25.94
N VAL A 76 -17.58 11.42 -26.68
CA VAL A 76 -17.64 12.59 -27.58
C VAL A 76 -18.30 12.16 -28.86
N SER A 77 -19.59 12.43 -28.98
CA SER A 77 -20.27 12.43 -30.27
C SER A 77 -19.84 13.69 -31.03
N GLY A 78 -19.10 13.49 -32.13
CA GLY A 78 -18.65 14.55 -33.00
C GLY A 78 -19.78 15.20 -33.80
N SER A 79 -19.78 16.53 -33.87
CA SER A 79 -20.18 17.28 -35.06
C SER A 79 -19.45 18.63 -34.99
N GLY A 80 -18.73 18.94 -36.07
CA GLY A 80 -17.85 20.08 -36.17
C GLY A 80 -18.54 21.43 -36.33
N SER A 81 -17.82 22.48 -36.06
CA SER A 81 -17.60 23.64 -36.94
C SER A 81 -16.68 24.66 -36.23
N GLU A 82 -15.80 25.21 -37.04
CA GLU A 82 -14.83 26.26 -36.75
C GLU A 82 -15.48 27.54 -36.19
N GLU A 83 -14.76 28.22 -35.28
CA GLU A 83 -14.39 29.65 -35.36
C GLU A 83 -13.76 30.11 -34.03
N GLN A 84 -12.51 30.59 -34.12
CA GLN A 84 -11.93 31.58 -33.21
C GLN A 84 -12.37 32.96 -33.68
N PRO A 85 -12.36 34.10 -32.92
CA PRO A 85 -11.22 34.55 -32.12
C PRO A 85 -11.51 35.38 -30.84
N ALA A 86 -10.44 35.49 -30.02
CA ALA A 86 -9.99 36.63 -29.19
C ALA A 86 -10.95 37.66 -28.57
N ALA A 87 -10.83 37.81 -27.23
CA ALA A 87 -10.76 39.10 -26.49
C ALA A 87 -10.34 38.72 -25.03
N GLU A 88 -9.11 38.90 -24.67
CA GLU A 88 -8.46 40.05 -23.98
C GLU A 88 -9.19 40.60 -22.75
N SER A 89 -8.45 40.42 -21.61
CA SER A 89 -8.17 41.40 -20.55
C SER A 89 -9.29 42.38 -20.16
N GLU A 90 -9.72 42.21 -18.90
CA GLU A 90 -9.97 43.31 -17.96
C GLU A 90 -10.70 42.77 -16.71
N ALA A 91 -9.93 42.44 -15.66
CA ALA A 91 -10.41 42.44 -14.27
C ALA A 91 -9.21 42.16 -13.31
N ARG A 92 -8.27 43.08 -13.34
CA ARG A 92 -7.25 43.21 -12.30
C ARG A 92 -7.16 44.70 -11.98
N GLU A 93 -8.02 45.12 -11.05
CA GLU A 93 -7.86 46.32 -10.23
C GLU A 93 -9.17 46.58 -9.50
N ALA A 94 -9.30 46.04 -8.29
CA ALA A 94 -10.11 46.60 -7.21
C ALA A 94 -10.15 45.63 -6.01
N ALA A 95 -9.10 45.59 -5.24
CA ALA A 95 -9.12 45.19 -3.82
C ALA A 95 -7.74 45.45 -3.20
N SER A 96 -7.35 46.71 -3.14
CA SER A 96 -6.27 47.15 -2.27
C SER A 96 -6.78 48.41 -1.58
N GLU A 97 -7.37 48.23 -0.42
CA GLU A 97 -7.39 49.23 0.67
C GLU A 97 -8.11 48.65 1.89
N SER A 98 -7.41 48.79 3.00
CA SER A 98 -7.86 48.53 4.38
C SER A 98 -7.65 47.12 4.96
N ALA A 99 -6.42 46.86 5.39
CA ALA A 99 -6.17 46.11 6.62
C ALA A 99 -4.99 46.78 7.31
N GLU A 100 -5.29 47.58 8.30
CA GLU A 100 -4.32 48.07 9.28
C GLU A 100 -3.69 46.88 10.00
N ALA A 101 -2.36 46.81 9.92
CA ALA A 101 -1.54 45.84 10.62
C ALA A 101 -1.63 46.09 12.13
N GLN A 102 -2.30 45.22 12.87
CA GLN A 102 -2.09 45.07 14.30
C GLN A 102 -0.79 44.31 14.50
N GLN A 103 0.19 44.97 15.14
CA GLN A 103 1.43 44.34 15.61
C GLN A 103 1.09 43.16 16.54
N PRO A 104 1.76 42.00 16.40
CA PRO A 104 1.63 40.91 17.36
C PRO A 104 2.30 41.36 18.69
N ALA A 105 1.62 41.11 19.80
CA ALA A 105 2.16 41.27 21.13
C ALA A 105 3.39 40.34 21.28
N GLU A 106 4.53 40.93 21.61
CA GLU A 106 5.73 40.20 22.07
C GLU A 106 5.37 39.39 23.32
N GLY A 107 5.63 38.09 23.30
CA GLY A 107 5.68 37.25 24.50
C GLY A 107 4.75 36.02 24.52
N ALA A 108 4.58 35.29 23.41
CA ALA A 108 4.21 33.88 23.47
C ALA A 108 5.37 33.09 22.85
N GLU A 109 6.18 32.43 23.69
CA GLU A 109 7.04 31.34 23.25
C GLU A 109 6.11 30.33 22.58
N THR A 110 6.14 30.26 21.26
CA THR A 110 5.59 29.13 20.54
C THR A 110 6.43 27.92 20.94
N GLN A 111 5.94 27.09 21.87
CA GLN A 111 6.48 25.76 22.05
C GLN A 111 6.39 25.07 20.67
N GLU A 112 7.54 24.76 20.07
CA GLU A 112 7.61 23.91 18.91
C GLU A 112 6.95 22.58 19.29
N ALA A 113 5.97 22.14 18.52
CA ALA A 113 5.28 20.88 18.75
C ALA A 113 6.30 19.75 18.64
N THR A 114 6.48 19.00 19.70
CA THR A 114 7.35 17.82 19.71
C THR A 114 6.65 16.65 19.02
N TYR A 115 7.39 15.63 18.57
CA TYR A 115 6.82 14.42 17.98
C TYR A 115 5.78 13.74 18.90
N GLU A 116 5.90 13.91 20.22
CA GLU A 116 4.98 13.37 21.22
C GLU A 116 3.58 13.97 21.14
N ASP A 117 3.45 15.19 20.63
CA ASP A 117 2.19 15.92 20.50
C ASP A 117 1.49 15.62 19.15
N LEU A 118 2.19 14.96 18.21
CA LEU A 118 1.66 14.70 16.87
C LEU A 118 0.58 13.63 16.90
N LYS A 119 -0.55 13.97 16.29
CA LYS A 119 -1.66 13.04 16.10
C LYS A 119 -1.94 12.85 14.63
N ILE A 120 -2.14 11.61 14.25
CA ILE A 120 -2.58 11.22 12.90
C ILE A 120 -4.08 10.92 12.90
N ARG A 121 -4.72 11.21 11.80
CA ARG A 121 -6.15 11.01 11.55
C ARG A 121 -6.30 9.98 10.44
N VAL A 122 -6.82 8.80 10.79
CA VAL A 122 -6.93 7.63 9.92
C VAL A 122 -8.38 7.43 9.54
N LEU A 123 -8.68 7.48 8.25
CA LEU A 123 -10.00 7.15 7.70
C LEU A 123 -10.20 5.64 7.72
N ILE A 124 -11.21 5.18 8.44
CA ILE A 124 -11.51 3.76 8.56
C ILE A 124 -12.48 3.35 7.46
N LYS A 125 -12.04 2.48 6.56
CA LYS A 125 -12.83 1.98 5.44
C LYS A 125 -13.87 0.93 5.86
N THR A 126 -14.84 0.68 4.99
CA THR A 126 -15.86 -0.37 5.17
C THR A 126 -15.26 -1.77 5.38
N ALA A 127 -16.07 -2.75 5.76
CA ALA A 127 -15.60 -4.10 6.10
C ALA A 127 -14.86 -4.81 4.96
N ASP A 128 -15.20 -4.49 3.72
CA ASP A 128 -14.58 -5.01 2.49
C ASP A 128 -13.50 -4.07 1.92
N TYR A 129 -13.16 -3.00 2.64
CA TYR A 129 -12.30 -1.91 2.19
C TYR A 129 -12.75 -1.22 0.89
N ALA A 130 -13.98 -1.49 0.42
CA ALA A 130 -14.47 -0.97 -0.86
C ALA A 130 -14.88 0.51 -0.82
N GLY A 131 -15.11 1.08 0.36
CA GLY A 131 -15.61 2.45 0.48
C GLY A 131 -15.26 3.15 1.78
N TYR A 132 -15.55 4.44 1.79
CA TYR A 132 -15.35 5.35 2.93
C TYR A 132 -16.64 5.63 3.70
N PHE A 133 -17.80 5.21 3.17
CA PHE A 133 -19.09 5.54 3.73
C PHE A 133 -19.75 4.32 4.37
N HIS A 134 -20.06 4.43 5.64
CA HIS A 134 -20.75 3.40 6.41
C HIS A 134 -22.23 3.71 6.50
N ASP A 135 -23.11 2.72 6.31
CA ASP A 135 -24.55 2.87 6.54
C ASP A 135 -24.85 3.10 8.02
N LYS A 136 -24.07 2.43 8.88
CA LYS A 136 -24.11 2.55 10.34
C LYS A 136 -22.81 2.13 10.96
N LEU A 137 -22.57 2.56 12.18
CA LEU A 137 -21.45 2.16 13.00
C LEU A 137 -21.97 1.58 14.33
N VAL A 138 -21.38 0.48 14.79
CA VAL A 138 -21.66 -0.12 16.09
C VAL A 138 -20.38 -0.09 16.90
N LEU A 139 -20.27 0.87 17.80
CA LEU A 139 -19.10 1.11 18.63
C LEU A 139 -19.30 0.53 20.02
N LYS A 140 -18.22 -0.03 20.59
CA LYS A 140 -18.26 -0.58 21.93
C LYS A 140 -16.89 -0.39 22.61
N GLY A 141 -16.90 0.24 23.76
CA GLY A 141 -15.68 0.49 24.54
C GLY A 141 -15.39 -0.62 25.54
N ASN A 142 -14.11 -0.91 25.77
CA ASN A 142 -13.67 -1.70 26.92
C ASN A 142 -13.71 -0.88 28.22
N SER A 143 -13.82 0.45 28.13
CA SER A 143 -14.20 1.40 29.19
C SER A 143 -15.44 2.18 28.76
N PRO A 144 -16.09 2.96 29.63
CA PRO A 144 -17.20 3.83 29.22
C PRO A 144 -16.84 4.71 28.03
N LEU A 145 -17.79 4.91 27.09
CA LEU A 145 -17.65 5.79 25.93
C LEU A 145 -18.43 7.08 26.17
N HIS A 146 -17.75 8.21 26.01
CA HIS A 146 -18.29 9.56 26.11
C HIS A 146 -18.49 10.15 24.71
N LEU A 147 -19.72 10.45 24.33
CA LEU A 147 -20.07 11.07 23.06
C LEU A 147 -20.24 12.58 23.25
N ASN A 148 -19.48 13.38 22.50
CA ASN A 148 -19.42 14.85 22.63
C ASN A 148 -19.27 15.30 24.10
N GLY A 149 -18.21 14.85 24.73
CA GLY A 149 -18.04 14.96 26.18
C GLY A 149 -19.05 14.06 26.89
N ASP A 150 -19.88 14.63 27.76
CA ASP A 150 -20.86 13.91 28.54
C ASP A 150 -22.31 14.05 28.01
N THR A 151 -22.50 14.41 26.74
CA THR A 151 -23.83 14.51 26.12
C THR A 151 -24.54 13.16 26.14
N TYR A 152 -23.80 12.08 25.93
CA TYR A 152 -24.25 10.70 26.13
C TYR A 152 -23.07 9.85 26.61
N VAL A 153 -23.31 8.98 27.57
CA VAL A 153 -22.30 8.05 28.08
C VAL A 153 -22.83 6.63 28.02
N ALA A 154 -22.14 5.78 27.24
CA ALA A 154 -22.39 4.34 27.23
C ALA A 154 -21.48 3.64 28.25
N GLY A 155 -22.03 2.69 28.99
CA GLY A 155 -21.25 1.89 29.93
C GLY A 155 -20.21 0.99 29.25
N ALA A 156 -19.18 0.58 29.99
CA ALA A 156 -18.20 -0.38 29.48
C ALA A 156 -18.88 -1.65 28.95
N GLY A 157 -18.56 -2.06 27.73
CA GLY A 157 -19.17 -3.21 27.06
C GLY A 157 -20.57 -2.95 26.50
N GLU A 158 -21.14 -1.77 26.67
CA GLU A 158 -22.40 -1.36 26.04
C GLU A 158 -22.14 -0.93 24.60
N ALA A 159 -22.93 -1.44 23.65
CA ALA A 159 -22.81 -1.08 22.25
C ALA A 159 -23.64 0.17 21.94
N VAL A 160 -23.02 1.12 21.20
CA VAL A 160 -23.68 2.33 20.68
C VAL A 160 -23.81 2.19 19.19
N GLU A 161 -25.05 2.22 18.68
CA GLU A 161 -25.33 2.27 17.24
C GLU A 161 -25.44 3.72 16.80
N ILE A 162 -24.60 4.14 15.84
CA ILE A 162 -24.64 5.47 15.21
C ILE A 162 -25.12 5.31 13.78
N THR A 163 -26.16 6.08 13.43
CA THR A 163 -26.72 6.18 12.08
C THR A 163 -26.77 7.66 11.68
N GLN A 164 -27.09 7.96 10.43
CA GLN A 164 -27.28 9.34 9.94
C GLN A 164 -28.28 10.16 10.78
N ASP A 165 -29.28 9.50 11.38
CA ASP A 165 -30.34 10.14 12.16
C ASP A 165 -30.05 10.17 13.67
N SER A 166 -28.86 9.78 14.10
CA SER A 166 -28.50 9.76 15.52
C SER A 166 -28.59 11.17 16.14
N PRO A 167 -29.19 11.32 17.33
CA PRO A 167 -29.48 12.63 17.93
C PRO A 167 -28.23 13.32 18.50
N TRP A 168 -27.07 12.65 18.49
CA TRP A 168 -25.84 13.14 19.11
C TRP A 168 -24.98 14.01 18.18
N PHE A 169 -25.34 14.16 16.89
CA PHE A 169 -24.57 15.00 15.98
C PHE A 169 -24.57 16.46 16.41
N GLN A 170 -23.39 17.06 16.51
CA GLN A 170 -23.17 18.48 16.73
C GLN A 170 -22.37 19.03 15.55
N ASN A 171 -22.94 19.95 14.80
CA ASN A 171 -22.33 20.49 13.57
C ASN A 171 -21.87 19.42 12.57
N GLY A 172 -22.64 18.30 12.47
CA GLY A 172 -22.34 17.21 11.54
C GLY A 172 -21.26 16.22 12.01
N CYS A 173 -20.81 16.32 13.28
CA CYS A 173 -19.80 15.42 13.85
C CYS A 173 -20.26 14.88 15.22
N ILE A 174 -19.87 13.64 15.53
CA ILE A 174 -19.90 13.05 16.87
C ILE A 174 -18.46 12.69 17.22
N THR A 175 -17.93 13.21 18.33
CA THR A 175 -16.67 12.75 18.92
C THR A 175 -16.93 11.65 19.92
N VAL A 176 -16.16 10.57 19.89
CA VAL A 176 -16.29 9.41 20.78
C VAL A 176 -14.97 9.20 21.51
N HIS A 177 -14.99 9.40 22.80
CA HIS A 177 -13.81 9.26 23.68
C HIS A 177 -14.01 8.07 24.63
N PRO A 178 -13.08 7.12 24.74
CA PRO A 178 -13.10 6.16 25.82
C PRO A 178 -12.64 6.84 27.12
N GLU A 179 -13.23 6.48 28.27
CA GLU A 179 -12.81 7.03 29.57
C GLU A 179 -11.34 6.69 29.86
N ASN A 180 -10.90 5.50 29.44
CA ASN A 180 -9.49 5.10 29.42
C ASN A 180 -9.03 5.00 27.96
N SER A 181 -8.11 5.88 27.54
CA SER A 181 -7.60 5.96 26.17
C SER A 181 -6.93 4.67 25.67
N GLU A 182 -6.34 3.89 26.58
CA GLU A 182 -5.68 2.61 26.27
C GLU A 182 -6.67 1.43 26.21
N ALA A 183 -7.91 1.61 26.69
CA ALA A 183 -8.90 0.53 26.72
C ALA A 183 -9.42 0.14 25.33
N GLY A 184 -9.29 1.02 24.36
CA GLY A 184 -9.70 0.84 22.98
C GLY A 184 -11.20 0.83 22.75
N ILE A 185 -11.58 1.10 21.49
CA ILE A 185 -12.95 1.11 20.98
C ILE A 185 -13.05 0.07 19.87
N SER A 186 -13.90 -0.93 20.01
CA SER A 186 -14.19 -1.87 18.93
C SER A 186 -15.25 -1.31 17.99
N VAL A 187 -15.12 -1.66 16.70
CA VAL A 187 -16.12 -1.37 15.67
C VAL A 187 -16.76 -2.71 15.28
N GLU A 188 -17.84 -3.06 15.98
CA GLU A 188 -18.45 -4.41 15.99
C GLU A 188 -18.96 -4.86 14.61
N ASN A 189 -19.28 -3.94 13.74
CA ASN A 189 -19.73 -4.22 12.36
C ASN A 189 -18.62 -4.13 11.31
N LEU A 190 -17.37 -4.04 11.74
CA LEU A 190 -16.20 -4.20 10.87
C LEU A 190 -15.52 -5.56 11.10
N LYS A 191 -14.81 -6.02 10.07
CA LYS A 191 -13.96 -7.21 10.15
C LYS A 191 -12.62 -6.90 9.49
N ARG A 192 -11.53 -7.22 10.18
CA ARG A 192 -10.15 -7.17 9.71
C ARG A 192 -9.52 -8.55 9.84
N ALA A 193 -8.30 -8.78 9.42
CA ALA A 193 -7.67 -10.11 9.48
C ALA A 193 -7.62 -10.69 10.90
N GLN A 194 -7.50 -9.84 11.92
CA GLN A 194 -7.54 -10.24 13.33
C GLN A 194 -8.96 -10.43 13.91
N GLY A 195 -10.03 -10.25 13.11
CA GLY A 195 -11.42 -10.30 13.55
C GLY A 195 -12.05 -8.92 13.71
N VAL A 196 -12.87 -8.70 14.77
CA VAL A 196 -13.41 -7.36 15.09
C VAL A 196 -12.27 -6.46 15.54
N PRO A 197 -12.01 -5.34 14.84
CA PRO A 197 -10.89 -4.48 15.17
C PRO A 197 -11.18 -3.63 16.42
N VAL A 198 -10.14 -3.42 17.23
CA VAL A 198 -10.15 -2.53 18.40
C VAL A 198 -9.11 -1.44 18.16
N TYR A 199 -9.51 -0.19 18.33
CA TYR A 199 -8.69 0.98 18.06
C TYR A 199 -8.42 1.77 19.33
N GLU A 200 -7.17 2.16 19.56
CA GLU A 200 -6.79 3.16 20.55
C GLU A 200 -7.09 4.58 20.05
N GLY A 201 -7.07 5.57 20.95
CA GLY A 201 -7.37 6.95 20.61
C GLY A 201 -8.85 7.26 20.67
N ILE A 202 -9.29 8.19 19.83
CA ILE A 202 -10.68 8.65 19.76
C ILE A 202 -11.26 8.41 18.37
N PHE A 203 -12.58 8.36 18.29
CA PHE A 203 -13.26 8.40 17.01
C PHE A 203 -13.97 9.72 16.78
N GLU A 204 -13.96 10.17 15.54
CA GLU A 204 -14.85 11.19 15.02
C GLU A 204 -15.71 10.57 13.92
N VAL A 205 -17.02 10.74 14.05
CA VAL A 205 -18.00 10.23 13.09
C VAL A 205 -18.64 11.44 12.41
N TYR A 206 -18.42 11.57 11.11
CA TYR A 206 -18.97 12.67 10.33
C TYR A 206 -20.17 12.22 9.51
N GLN A 207 -21.18 13.11 9.39
CA GLN A 207 -22.28 12.93 8.45
C GLN A 207 -21.80 13.30 7.05
N GLY A 208 -21.78 12.32 6.14
CA GLY A 208 -21.51 12.53 4.70
C GLY A 208 -22.79 12.40 3.87
N SER A 209 -22.74 12.86 2.63
CA SER A 209 -23.87 12.74 1.69
C SER A 209 -24.25 11.29 1.36
N ASN A 210 -23.30 10.37 1.46
CA ASN A 210 -23.45 8.97 1.06
C ASN A 210 -23.40 7.99 2.24
N GLY A 211 -23.35 8.47 3.49
CA GLY A 211 -23.21 7.65 4.69
C GLY A 211 -22.34 8.32 5.74
N LEU A 212 -21.97 7.57 6.75
CA LEU A 212 -21.09 8.04 7.82
C LEU A 212 -19.63 7.86 7.43
N VAL A 213 -18.80 8.83 7.77
CA VAL A 213 -17.34 8.76 7.66
C VAL A 213 -16.77 8.54 9.06
N LEU A 214 -15.92 7.53 9.23
CA LEU A 214 -15.29 7.20 10.50
C LEU A 214 -13.81 7.55 10.47
N VAL A 215 -13.38 8.43 11.36
CA VAL A 215 -11.97 8.84 11.50
C VAL A 215 -11.48 8.44 12.89
N ASN A 216 -10.35 7.75 12.96
CA ASN A 216 -9.63 7.44 14.18
C ASN A 216 -8.49 8.46 14.36
N GLU A 217 -8.50 9.23 15.43
CA GLU A 217 -7.42 10.14 15.80
C GLU A 217 -6.65 9.57 16.99
N LEU A 218 -5.33 9.46 16.83
CA LEU A 218 -4.44 8.91 17.86
C LEU A 218 -3.02 9.48 17.71
N PRO A 219 -2.16 9.36 18.75
CA PRO A 219 -0.76 9.73 18.62
C PRO A 219 -0.07 8.97 17.48
N LEU A 220 0.82 9.63 16.74
CA LEU A 220 1.56 9.04 15.61
C LEU A 220 2.32 7.77 16.03
N GLU A 221 3.02 7.81 17.16
CA GLU A 221 3.78 6.66 17.65
C GLU A 221 2.85 5.46 18.01
N THR A 222 1.67 5.72 18.55
CA THR A 222 0.67 4.67 18.80
C THR A 222 0.17 4.05 17.48
N TYR A 223 -0.10 4.89 16.47
CA TYR A 223 -0.47 4.42 15.12
C TYR A 223 0.58 3.47 14.54
N LEU A 224 1.86 3.82 14.65
CA LEU A 224 2.96 3.00 14.12
C LEU A 224 3.05 1.62 14.79
N LYS A 225 2.69 1.49 16.07
CA LYS A 225 2.64 0.19 16.78
C LYS A 225 1.60 -0.77 16.21
N TYR A 226 0.64 -0.29 15.42
CA TYR A 226 -0.34 -1.09 14.68
C TYR A 226 0.02 -1.22 13.20
N VAL A 227 0.77 -0.27 12.64
CA VAL A 227 1.25 -0.32 11.25
C VAL A 227 2.39 -1.31 11.11
N VAL A 228 3.47 -1.16 11.88
CA VAL A 228 4.69 -1.98 11.73
C VAL A 228 4.39 -3.48 11.72
N PRO A 229 3.63 -4.07 12.68
CA PRO A 229 3.34 -5.50 12.64
C PRO A 229 2.29 -5.89 11.58
N SER A 230 1.57 -4.92 11.02
CA SER A 230 0.66 -5.15 9.89
C SER A 230 1.39 -5.15 8.55
N GLU A 231 2.57 -4.54 8.49
CA GLU A 231 3.42 -4.39 7.31
C GLU A 231 4.53 -5.44 7.22
N MET A 232 5.21 -5.67 8.32
CA MET A 232 6.39 -6.55 8.40
C MET A 232 6.19 -7.59 9.50
N PRO A 233 6.61 -8.86 9.32
CA PRO A 233 6.51 -9.85 10.40
C PRO A 233 7.24 -9.42 11.65
N ALA A 234 6.53 -9.42 12.77
CA ALA A 234 7.11 -9.08 14.08
C ALA A 234 8.21 -10.07 14.55
N SER A 235 8.40 -11.18 13.82
CA SER A 235 9.49 -12.14 14.03
C SER A 235 10.81 -11.74 13.37
N TYR A 236 10.84 -10.68 12.57
CA TYR A 236 12.07 -10.18 11.96
C TYR A 236 13.00 -9.58 13.01
N ALA A 237 14.29 -9.48 12.67
CA ALA A 237 15.29 -8.90 13.56
C ALA A 237 14.93 -7.45 13.94
N GLY A 238 15.24 -7.05 15.16
CA GLY A 238 14.87 -5.74 15.70
C GLY A 238 15.35 -4.57 14.84
N GLU A 239 16.53 -4.68 14.21
CA GLU A 239 17.05 -3.63 13.32
C GLU A 239 16.21 -3.47 12.04
N ALA A 240 15.67 -4.56 11.49
CA ALA A 240 14.75 -4.49 10.36
C ALA A 240 13.41 -3.83 10.76
N LEU A 241 12.89 -4.18 11.93
CA LEU A 241 11.65 -3.56 12.47
C LEU A 241 11.85 -2.07 12.76
N LYS A 242 13.04 -1.65 13.23
CA LYS A 242 13.38 -0.23 13.42
C LYS A 242 13.43 0.51 12.08
N ALA A 243 14.08 -0.06 11.06
CA ALA A 243 14.11 0.52 9.73
C ALA A 243 12.69 0.68 9.16
N GLN A 244 11.84 -0.34 9.33
CA GLN A 244 10.43 -0.26 8.93
C GLN A 244 9.66 0.82 9.70
N ALA A 245 9.92 0.98 11.01
CA ALA A 245 9.27 2.00 11.83
C ALA A 245 9.64 3.42 11.36
N VAL A 246 10.92 3.65 11.04
CA VAL A 246 11.38 4.95 10.49
C VAL A 246 10.74 5.21 9.11
N CYS A 247 10.73 4.22 8.20
CA CYS A 247 10.07 4.38 6.90
C CYS A 247 8.58 4.70 7.05
N ALA A 248 7.87 3.94 7.88
CA ALA A 248 6.43 4.14 8.10
C ALA A 248 6.14 5.51 8.73
N ARG A 249 6.96 5.96 9.68
CA ARG A 249 6.84 7.29 10.31
C ARG A 249 7.08 8.41 9.31
N THR A 250 8.16 8.31 8.52
CA THR A 250 8.49 9.29 7.49
C THR A 250 7.36 9.45 6.49
N TYR A 251 6.84 8.32 6.01
CA TYR A 251 5.72 8.28 5.09
C TYR A 251 4.46 8.93 5.69
N ALA A 252 4.05 8.51 6.90
CA ALA A 252 2.88 9.06 7.57
C ALA A 252 3.03 10.56 7.84
N TYR A 253 4.19 11.00 8.31
CA TYR A 253 4.47 12.41 8.57
C TYR A 253 4.40 13.26 7.29
N ARG A 254 4.93 12.75 6.17
CA ARG A 254 4.81 13.42 4.86
C ARG A 254 3.33 13.56 4.44
N GLN A 255 2.48 12.54 4.66
CA GLN A 255 1.04 12.64 4.40
C GLN A 255 0.35 13.68 5.29
N MET A 256 0.76 13.78 6.56
CA MET A 256 0.24 14.78 7.48
C MET A 256 0.56 16.20 6.99
N LEU A 257 1.77 16.45 6.49
CA LEU A 257 2.17 17.75 5.92
C LEU A 257 1.47 18.06 4.60
N GLY A 258 1.22 17.05 3.78
CA GLY A 258 0.56 17.18 2.47
C GLY A 258 -0.96 17.34 2.52
N GLY A 259 -1.58 17.19 3.70
CA GLY A 259 -3.03 17.29 3.90
C GLY A 259 -3.82 16.04 3.53
N GLY A 260 -3.21 15.03 2.92
CA GLY A 260 -3.78 13.69 2.67
C GLY A 260 -5.24 13.69 2.19
N LEU A 261 -6.11 13.01 2.94
CA LEU A 261 -7.55 12.87 2.68
C LEU A 261 -8.37 13.97 3.38
N SER A 262 -7.99 15.23 3.23
CA SER A 262 -8.61 16.38 3.92
C SER A 262 -10.12 16.50 3.66
N GLU A 263 -10.62 16.07 2.50
CA GLU A 263 -12.06 16.04 2.19
C GLU A 263 -12.85 15.09 3.11
N TYR A 264 -12.18 14.10 3.72
CA TYR A 264 -12.74 13.17 4.70
C TYR A 264 -12.25 13.45 6.13
N HIS A 265 -11.65 14.60 6.39
CA HIS A 265 -11.08 14.97 7.69
C HIS A 265 -9.94 14.05 8.17
N ALA A 266 -9.22 13.40 7.26
CA ALA A 266 -8.13 12.47 7.55
C ALA A 266 -6.86 12.78 6.75
N GLN A 267 -5.72 12.19 7.15
CA GLN A 267 -4.49 12.25 6.39
C GLN A 267 -4.23 10.97 5.59
N VAL A 268 -4.62 9.83 6.12
CA VAL A 268 -4.43 8.50 5.53
C VAL A 268 -5.69 7.66 5.69
N ASP A 269 -5.81 6.55 4.95
CA ASP A 269 -6.79 5.50 5.25
C ASP A 269 -6.11 4.24 5.83
N ASP A 270 -6.90 3.28 6.31
CA ASP A 270 -6.42 2.07 6.99
C ASP A 270 -6.02 0.94 6.03
N SER A 271 -5.87 1.24 4.73
CA SER A 271 -5.67 0.26 3.68
C SER A 271 -4.29 0.35 3.01
N VAL A 272 -4.06 -0.58 2.08
CA VAL A 272 -2.85 -0.61 1.23
C VAL A 272 -2.69 0.61 0.32
N SER A 273 -3.71 1.46 0.20
CA SER A 273 -3.59 2.73 -0.54
C SER A 273 -2.68 3.73 0.17
N TYR A 274 -2.47 3.54 1.48
CA TYR A 274 -1.54 4.29 2.33
C TYR A 274 -0.63 3.34 3.09
N GLN A 275 -1.05 2.91 4.30
CA GLN A 275 -0.34 1.93 5.12
C GLN A 275 -1.36 1.04 5.80
N VAL A 276 -1.12 -0.27 5.78
CA VAL A 276 -2.03 -1.21 6.45
C VAL A 276 -2.04 -0.94 7.95
N TYR A 277 -3.18 -0.50 8.45
CA TYR A 277 -3.37 -0.14 9.84
C TYR A 277 -4.29 -1.11 10.57
N ASN A 278 -3.84 -1.59 11.74
CA ASN A 278 -4.63 -2.43 12.66
C ASN A 278 -5.21 -3.71 12.02
N ASN A 279 -4.50 -4.28 11.04
CA ASN A 279 -4.85 -5.58 10.46
C ASN A 279 -4.22 -6.74 11.24
N THR A 280 -3.17 -6.46 12.01
CA THR A 280 -2.49 -7.34 12.94
C THR A 280 -2.47 -6.66 14.32
N SER A 281 -2.74 -7.41 15.40
CA SER A 281 -2.63 -6.85 16.75
C SER A 281 -1.20 -6.42 17.07
N ARG A 282 -1.06 -5.50 18.01
CA ARG A 282 0.26 -5.05 18.52
C ARG A 282 1.14 -6.23 18.89
N GLN A 283 2.43 -6.09 18.63
CA GLN A 283 3.47 -7.07 18.92
C GLN A 283 4.60 -6.39 19.68
N GLU A 284 5.06 -7.00 20.76
CA GLU A 284 6.07 -6.41 21.64
C GLU A 284 7.36 -6.02 20.91
N SER A 285 7.83 -6.84 19.95
CA SER A 285 9.04 -6.51 19.17
C SER A 285 8.86 -5.31 18.25
N ALA A 286 7.68 -5.15 17.67
CA ALA A 286 7.34 -3.98 16.87
C ALA A 286 7.19 -2.72 17.74
N ASP A 287 6.54 -2.83 18.91
CA ASP A 287 6.42 -1.75 19.87
C ASP A 287 7.80 -1.25 20.31
N GLN A 288 8.71 -2.18 20.65
CA GLN A 288 10.10 -1.85 21.02
C GLN A 288 10.87 -1.15 19.89
N ALA A 289 10.64 -1.56 18.64
CA ALA A 289 11.29 -0.94 17.48
C ALA A 289 10.77 0.50 17.24
N VAL A 290 9.47 0.72 17.36
CA VAL A 290 8.85 2.05 17.28
C VAL A 290 9.37 2.96 18.38
N ASP A 291 9.37 2.47 19.64
CA ASP A 291 9.83 3.25 20.79
C ASP A 291 11.34 3.58 20.70
N ALA A 292 12.15 2.66 20.20
CA ALA A 292 13.60 2.87 20.04
C ALA A 292 13.97 3.87 18.93
N THR A 293 13.05 4.16 18.02
CA THR A 293 13.23 5.11 16.91
C THR A 293 12.24 6.27 16.96
N ALA A 294 11.65 6.53 18.14
CA ALA A 294 10.59 7.53 18.28
C ALA A 294 11.03 8.89 17.73
N GLY A 295 10.15 9.54 16.98
CA GLY A 295 10.39 10.83 16.33
C GLY A 295 11.35 10.83 15.15
N GLN A 296 12.08 9.74 14.86
CA GLN A 296 13.06 9.71 13.78
C GLN A 296 12.41 9.53 12.41
N ILE A 297 12.81 10.36 11.45
CA ILE A 297 12.38 10.36 10.05
C ILE A 297 13.57 10.48 9.11
N LEU A 298 13.38 10.11 7.85
CA LEU A 298 14.31 10.35 6.77
C LEU A 298 13.98 11.66 6.07
N THR A 299 15.00 12.50 5.88
CA THR A 299 14.90 13.75 5.14
C THR A 299 15.93 13.79 4.01
N CYS A 300 15.59 14.50 2.93
CA CYS A 300 16.51 14.88 1.86
C CYS A 300 16.38 16.39 1.67
N ASP A 301 17.49 17.11 1.69
CA ASP A 301 17.50 18.57 1.63
C ASP A 301 16.59 19.24 2.70
N GLY A 302 16.48 18.61 3.87
CA GLY A 302 15.68 19.10 5.01
C GLY A 302 14.17 18.77 4.93
N GLU A 303 13.69 18.16 3.84
CA GLU A 303 12.30 17.78 3.66
C GLU A 303 12.09 16.27 3.86
N PRO A 304 11.01 15.81 4.51
CA PRO A 304 10.72 14.39 4.64
C PRO A 304 10.56 13.73 3.27
N ILE A 305 11.24 12.60 3.06
CA ILE A 305 11.14 11.84 1.82
C ILE A 305 9.82 11.05 1.72
N THR A 306 9.48 10.54 0.54
CA THR A 306 8.49 9.48 0.42
C THR A 306 9.21 8.14 0.56
N ALA A 307 9.29 7.64 1.80
CA ALA A 307 10.02 6.43 2.14
C ALA A 307 9.24 5.19 1.72
N TYR A 308 9.25 4.88 0.41
CA TYR A 308 8.60 3.69 -0.15
C TYR A 308 9.27 2.40 0.30
N PHE A 309 8.49 1.33 0.46
CA PHE A 309 8.99 0.02 0.79
C PHE A 309 8.11 -1.08 0.16
N PHE A 310 8.66 -2.26 -0.02
CA PHE A 310 8.00 -3.39 -0.68
C PHE A 310 8.52 -4.71 -0.12
N SER A 311 7.88 -5.83 -0.47
CA SER A 311 8.15 -7.11 0.17
C SER A 311 9.53 -7.71 -0.17
N THR A 312 9.79 -8.02 -1.45
CA THR A 312 10.95 -8.81 -1.89
C THR A 312 11.49 -8.27 -3.20
N SER A 313 12.79 -8.05 -3.30
CA SER A 313 13.41 -7.61 -4.55
C SER A 313 13.62 -8.78 -5.53
N SER A 314 13.87 -8.45 -6.79
CA SER A 314 14.38 -9.41 -7.77
C SER A 314 15.91 -9.58 -7.69
N GLY A 315 16.56 -8.92 -6.73
CA GLY A 315 17.98 -8.74 -6.59
C GLY A 315 18.43 -7.30 -6.80
N HIS A 316 17.63 -6.50 -7.48
CA HIS A 316 17.77 -5.05 -7.62
C HIS A 316 16.51 -4.34 -7.15
N THR A 317 16.67 -3.16 -6.56
CA THR A 317 15.57 -2.19 -6.41
C THR A 317 15.44 -1.35 -7.67
N SER A 318 14.40 -0.53 -7.76
CA SER A 318 14.17 0.42 -8.85
C SER A 318 14.03 1.83 -8.33
N THR A 319 14.10 2.77 -9.26
CA THR A 319 13.72 4.16 -9.05
C THR A 319 12.22 4.33 -9.28
N ASP A 320 11.66 5.48 -8.95
CA ASP A 320 10.27 5.85 -9.19
C ASP A 320 9.93 6.10 -10.69
N GLU A 321 10.93 5.99 -11.59
CA GLU A 321 10.72 5.89 -13.04
C GLU A 321 9.64 4.87 -13.44
N VAL A 322 9.47 3.81 -12.64
CA VAL A 322 8.44 2.76 -12.88
C VAL A 322 7.02 3.30 -12.88
N TRP A 323 6.82 4.49 -12.35
CA TRP A 323 5.52 5.16 -12.26
C TRP A 323 5.43 6.42 -13.09
N ASP A 324 6.49 7.22 -13.11
CA ASP A 324 6.62 8.42 -13.90
C ASP A 324 8.04 8.54 -14.44
N SER A 325 8.18 8.35 -15.73
CA SER A 325 9.48 8.41 -16.41
C SER A 325 10.16 9.79 -16.36
N SER A 326 9.48 10.80 -15.85
CA SER A 326 10.02 12.15 -15.61
C SER A 326 10.40 12.37 -14.14
N SER A 327 10.17 11.41 -13.27
CA SER A 327 10.56 11.50 -11.86
C SER A 327 12.06 11.34 -11.71
N ASP A 328 12.64 12.11 -10.78
CA ASP A 328 14.08 12.18 -10.53
C ASP A 328 14.37 12.35 -9.03
N GLU A 329 13.59 11.68 -8.17
CA GLU A 329 13.78 11.72 -6.72
C GLU A 329 15.16 11.15 -6.36
N VAL A 330 16.08 12.04 -6.04
CA VAL A 330 17.51 11.74 -5.83
C VAL A 330 17.82 10.78 -4.68
N TYR A 331 16.82 10.48 -3.84
CA TYR A 331 16.93 9.50 -2.75
C TYR A 331 16.44 8.10 -3.14
N LEU A 332 15.87 7.90 -4.33
CA LEU A 332 15.40 6.61 -4.83
C LEU A 332 16.34 6.06 -5.90
N GLU A 333 17.50 5.57 -5.49
CA GLU A 333 18.45 4.91 -6.39
C GLU A 333 18.17 3.41 -6.48
N SER A 334 18.53 2.80 -7.63
CA SER A 334 18.54 1.36 -7.78
C SER A 334 19.76 0.78 -7.09
N VAL A 335 19.56 -0.14 -6.16
CA VAL A 335 20.63 -0.84 -5.45
C VAL A 335 20.56 -2.35 -5.69
N TYR A 336 21.71 -2.99 -5.76
CA TYR A 336 21.84 -4.45 -5.83
C TYR A 336 21.99 -5.04 -4.42
N LEU A 337 21.20 -6.05 -4.11
CA LEU A 337 21.14 -6.67 -2.79
C LEU A 337 22.07 -7.91 -2.70
N GLY A 338 23.37 -7.75 -2.91
CA GLY A 338 24.31 -8.84 -2.88
C GLY A 338 25.72 -8.42 -2.50
N ASP A 339 26.54 -9.42 -2.10
CA ASP A 339 27.94 -9.21 -1.68
C ASP A 339 28.89 -9.06 -2.88
N ASP A 340 28.51 -9.60 -4.04
CA ASP A 340 29.33 -9.58 -5.26
C ASP A 340 29.03 -8.32 -6.10
N ALA A 341 29.76 -8.15 -7.21
CA ALA A 341 29.46 -7.08 -8.15
C ALA A 341 28.08 -7.26 -8.78
N ALA A 342 27.32 -6.16 -8.85
CA ALA A 342 26.00 -6.17 -9.47
C ALA A 342 26.04 -6.76 -10.89
N PRO A 343 25.14 -7.71 -11.23
CA PRO A 343 25.05 -8.26 -12.56
C PRO A 343 24.64 -7.19 -13.57
N ASP A 344 25.10 -7.33 -14.81
CA ASP A 344 24.66 -6.48 -15.92
C ASP A 344 23.18 -6.74 -16.24
N ILE A 345 22.38 -5.69 -16.23
CA ILE A 345 20.95 -5.69 -16.58
C ILE A 345 20.60 -4.66 -17.65
N SER A 346 21.63 -4.10 -18.33
CA SER A 346 21.50 -2.95 -19.22
C SER A 346 20.84 -3.27 -20.58
N THR A 347 20.75 -4.57 -20.93
CA THR A 347 20.09 -5.02 -22.17
C THR A 347 19.05 -6.09 -21.88
N GLU A 348 18.11 -6.33 -22.79
CA GLU A 348 17.12 -7.41 -22.64
C GLU A 348 17.77 -8.80 -22.50
N GLU A 349 18.87 -9.04 -23.21
CA GLU A 349 19.62 -10.31 -23.09
C GLU A 349 20.30 -10.44 -21.73
N ALA A 350 20.95 -9.37 -21.24
CA ALA A 350 21.58 -9.32 -19.94
C ALA A 350 20.53 -9.47 -18.81
N PHE A 351 19.42 -8.75 -18.90
CA PHE A 351 18.31 -8.90 -17.96
C PHE A 351 17.71 -10.33 -18.00
N ALA A 352 17.54 -10.92 -19.18
CA ALA A 352 17.05 -12.29 -19.30
C ALA A 352 18.00 -13.30 -18.61
N ASN A 353 19.31 -13.13 -18.74
CA ASN A 353 20.30 -13.94 -18.04
C ASN A 353 20.20 -13.75 -16.52
N PHE A 354 20.10 -12.50 -16.05
CA PHE A 354 19.93 -12.17 -14.64
C PHE A 354 18.67 -12.80 -14.03
N ILE A 355 17.51 -12.59 -14.63
CA ILE A 355 16.23 -13.01 -14.05
C ILE A 355 16.01 -14.53 -14.09
N THR A 356 16.68 -15.24 -14.99
CA THR A 356 16.62 -16.71 -15.10
C THR A 356 17.71 -17.44 -14.29
N THR A 357 18.67 -16.70 -13.74
CA THR A 357 19.76 -17.25 -12.93
C THR A 357 19.51 -16.97 -11.45
N LYS A 358 19.69 -17.97 -10.59
CA LYS A 358 19.71 -17.74 -9.15
C LYS A 358 21.13 -17.28 -8.77
N ASP A 359 21.22 -16.10 -8.21
CA ASP A 359 22.46 -15.55 -7.68
C ASP A 359 22.55 -15.85 -6.18
N GLU A 360 23.38 -16.83 -5.81
CA GLU A 360 23.54 -17.28 -4.42
C GLU A 360 24.20 -16.22 -3.51
N SER A 361 24.82 -15.18 -4.09
CA SER A 361 25.39 -14.06 -3.32
C SER A 361 24.34 -13.01 -2.93
N ASN A 362 23.17 -13.05 -3.57
CA ASN A 362 22.09 -12.12 -3.28
C ASN A 362 21.44 -12.42 -1.92
N PHE A 363 21.16 -11.38 -1.14
CA PHE A 363 20.64 -11.51 0.22
C PHE A 363 19.30 -12.26 0.26
N GLU A 364 18.46 -12.08 -0.76
CA GLU A 364 17.13 -12.65 -0.88
C GLU A 364 17.06 -13.93 -1.72
N ALA A 365 18.22 -14.52 -2.09
CA ALA A 365 18.28 -15.67 -3.00
C ALA A 365 17.44 -16.87 -2.56
N GLU A 366 17.24 -17.06 -1.25
CA GLU A 366 16.44 -18.15 -0.69
C GLU A 366 14.96 -17.79 -0.48
N ASP A 367 14.58 -16.53 -0.67
CA ASP A 367 13.21 -16.11 -0.48
C ASP A 367 12.27 -16.66 -1.55
N GLY A 368 11.05 -17.01 -1.14
CA GLY A 368 10.08 -17.63 -2.04
C GLY A 368 9.75 -16.79 -3.26
N TRP A 369 9.79 -15.45 -3.13
CA TRP A 369 9.48 -14.54 -4.22
C TRP A 369 10.69 -14.00 -4.97
N TYR A 370 11.89 -14.38 -4.60
CA TYR A 370 13.11 -13.98 -5.32
C TYR A 370 13.06 -14.34 -6.80
N ARG A 371 12.47 -15.51 -7.12
CA ARG A 371 12.17 -15.94 -8.51
C ARG A 371 10.77 -16.56 -8.57
N TRP A 372 10.10 -16.31 -9.66
CA TRP A 372 8.78 -16.90 -9.91
C TRP A 372 8.55 -17.13 -11.41
N GLN A 373 7.60 -18.00 -11.73
CA GLN A 373 7.16 -18.22 -13.10
C GLN A 373 5.67 -18.53 -13.17
N VAL A 374 5.03 -18.09 -14.26
CA VAL A 374 3.63 -18.38 -14.56
C VAL A 374 3.43 -18.48 -16.06
N THR A 375 2.48 -19.32 -16.51
CA THR A 375 2.03 -19.37 -17.91
C THR A 375 0.59 -18.93 -17.97
N LEU A 376 0.33 -17.89 -18.77
CA LEU A 376 -1.01 -17.37 -19.01
C LEU A 376 -1.50 -17.82 -20.40
N PRO A 377 -2.67 -18.50 -20.50
CA PRO A 377 -3.24 -18.94 -21.77
C PRO A 377 -3.60 -17.79 -22.70
N ILE A 378 -3.49 -17.98 -23.99
CA ILE A 378 -3.80 -16.95 -25.01
C ILE A 378 -5.24 -16.44 -24.92
N ASP A 379 -6.21 -17.33 -24.62
CA ASP A 379 -7.60 -16.94 -24.47
C ASP A 379 -7.83 -16.05 -23.24
N TYR A 380 -7.07 -16.26 -22.17
CA TYR A 380 -7.09 -15.37 -21.00
C TYR A 380 -6.54 -14.01 -21.37
N LEU A 381 -5.36 -13.95 -21.98
CA LEU A 381 -4.74 -12.69 -22.41
C LEU A 381 -5.62 -11.93 -23.41
N ASN A 382 -6.28 -12.62 -24.34
CA ASN A 382 -7.24 -12.00 -25.25
C ASN A 382 -8.42 -11.35 -24.52
N ARG A 383 -8.93 -11.96 -23.46
CA ARG A 383 -9.97 -11.33 -22.61
C ARG A 383 -9.46 -10.09 -21.91
N ARG A 384 -8.21 -10.12 -21.40
CA ARG A 384 -7.60 -8.98 -20.71
C ARG A 384 -7.41 -7.77 -21.64
N ILE A 385 -6.96 -7.99 -22.88
CA ILE A 385 -6.73 -6.90 -23.85
C ILE A 385 -8.00 -6.45 -24.59
N ALA A 386 -9.12 -7.15 -24.44
CA ALA A 386 -10.38 -6.83 -25.15
C ALA A 386 -10.87 -5.41 -24.86
N GLN A 387 -10.62 -4.89 -23.66
CA GLN A 387 -10.95 -3.52 -23.24
C GLN A 387 -10.28 -2.44 -24.11
N TYR A 388 -9.15 -2.76 -24.74
CA TYR A 388 -8.41 -1.81 -25.59
C TYR A 388 -8.87 -1.77 -27.05
N GLY A 389 -9.75 -2.68 -27.47
CA GLY A 389 -10.28 -2.71 -28.84
C GLY A 389 -9.24 -3.05 -29.93
N ILE A 390 -8.10 -3.64 -29.55
CA ILE A 390 -6.98 -3.93 -30.47
C ILE A 390 -7.04 -5.30 -31.15
N GLY A 391 -8.14 -6.01 -31.00
CA GLY A 391 -8.32 -7.37 -31.55
C GLY A 391 -7.72 -8.44 -30.65
N THR A 392 -7.22 -9.55 -31.26
CA THR A 392 -6.56 -10.66 -30.53
C THR A 392 -5.06 -10.41 -30.43
N LEU A 393 -4.44 -10.88 -29.34
CA LEU A 393 -3.02 -10.70 -29.04
C LEU A 393 -2.14 -11.33 -30.13
N SER A 394 -1.23 -10.54 -30.69
CA SER A 394 -0.23 -10.95 -31.66
C SER A 394 1.16 -11.06 -31.04
N SER A 395 1.56 -10.07 -30.25
CA SER A 395 2.84 -10.06 -29.54
C SER A 395 2.82 -9.14 -28.33
N ILE A 396 3.78 -9.35 -27.44
CA ILE A 396 4.09 -8.50 -26.28
C ILE A 396 5.52 -8.02 -26.47
N GLU A 397 5.74 -6.71 -26.34
CA GLU A 397 7.04 -6.07 -26.51
C GLU A 397 7.37 -5.25 -25.27
N VAL A 398 8.49 -5.56 -24.60
CA VAL A 398 9.09 -4.71 -23.58
C VAL A 398 9.82 -3.57 -24.30
N VAL A 399 9.33 -2.35 -24.15
CA VAL A 399 9.88 -1.17 -24.84
C VAL A 399 10.99 -0.54 -24.01
N ARG A 400 10.78 -0.42 -22.69
CA ARG A 400 11.76 0.17 -21.77
C ARG A 400 11.69 -0.49 -20.41
N ARG A 401 12.87 -0.60 -19.77
CA ARG A 401 13.00 -0.95 -18.36
C ARG A 401 13.52 0.25 -17.59
N SER A 402 13.12 0.33 -16.33
CA SER A 402 13.74 1.24 -15.37
C SER A 402 15.19 0.84 -15.09
N THR A 403 15.93 1.72 -14.44
CA THR A 403 17.35 1.49 -14.05
C THR A 403 17.52 0.19 -13.26
N GLY A 404 16.56 -0.21 -12.44
CA GLY A 404 16.57 -1.47 -11.69
C GLY A 404 16.11 -2.70 -12.48
N GLY A 405 15.69 -2.55 -13.74
CA GLY A 405 15.26 -3.66 -14.62
C GLY A 405 13.77 -3.95 -14.63
N ALA A 406 12.94 -3.26 -13.84
CA ALA A 406 11.49 -3.39 -13.94
C ALA A 406 10.97 -2.93 -15.31
N VAL A 407 9.98 -3.61 -15.86
CA VAL A 407 9.30 -3.15 -17.09
C VAL A 407 8.53 -1.88 -16.77
N GLU A 408 8.96 -0.80 -17.34
CA GLU A 408 8.35 0.53 -17.21
C GLU A 408 7.39 0.80 -18.36
N THR A 409 7.82 0.51 -19.59
CA THR A 409 7.00 0.69 -20.79
C THR A 409 6.87 -0.63 -21.54
N LEU A 410 5.64 -1.04 -21.81
CA LEU A 410 5.32 -2.28 -22.51
C LEU A 410 4.25 -2.01 -23.57
N THR A 411 4.42 -2.60 -24.77
CA THR A 411 3.42 -2.55 -25.83
C THR A 411 2.83 -3.93 -26.07
N VAL A 412 1.50 -4.02 -26.02
CA VAL A 412 0.75 -5.18 -26.49
C VAL A 412 0.25 -4.92 -27.91
N HIS A 413 0.61 -5.80 -28.84
CA HIS A 413 0.18 -5.73 -30.24
C HIS A 413 -0.98 -6.71 -30.45
N GLY A 414 -2.07 -6.21 -30.98
CA GLY A 414 -3.20 -7.00 -31.39
C GLY A 414 -3.36 -7.04 -32.92
N THR A 415 -4.30 -7.83 -33.42
CA THR A 415 -4.59 -7.96 -34.86
C THR A 415 -5.20 -6.69 -35.47
N SER A 416 -5.69 -5.75 -34.66
CA SER A 416 -6.38 -4.54 -35.12
C SER A 416 -5.76 -3.24 -34.59
N GLY A 417 -4.65 -3.31 -33.84
CA GLY A 417 -3.98 -2.15 -33.28
C GLY A 417 -3.02 -2.54 -32.17
N SER A 418 -2.52 -1.54 -31.44
CA SER A 418 -1.59 -1.73 -30.32
C SER A 418 -1.94 -0.81 -29.15
N ARG A 419 -1.61 -1.24 -27.93
CA ARG A 419 -1.70 -0.42 -26.71
C ARG A 419 -0.36 -0.41 -26.01
N THR A 420 0.14 0.78 -25.69
CA THR A 420 1.32 0.96 -24.84
C THR A 420 0.88 1.31 -23.42
N LEU A 421 1.49 0.65 -22.45
CA LEU A 421 1.34 0.86 -21.01
C LEU A 421 2.64 1.44 -20.47
N THR A 422 2.56 2.42 -19.58
CA THR A 422 3.72 3.17 -19.08
C THR A 422 3.85 3.18 -17.56
N SER A 423 3.10 2.32 -16.88
CA SER A 423 3.15 2.17 -15.42
C SER A 423 3.34 0.70 -15.07
N GLU A 424 4.22 0.40 -14.11
CA GLU A 424 4.41 -0.97 -13.62
C GLU A 424 3.10 -1.57 -13.12
N TYR A 425 2.26 -0.73 -12.49
CA TYR A 425 0.97 -1.15 -11.98
C TYR A 425 0.02 -1.60 -13.10
N GLU A 426 -0.18 -0.77 -14.16
CA GLU A 426 -1.03 -1.13 -15.30
C GLU A 426 -0.54 -2.42 -15.98
N ILE A 427 0.79 -2.61 -16.06
CA ILE A 427 1.40 -3.81 -16.62
C ILE A 427 1.10 -5.03 -15.77
N ARG A 428 1.27 -4.94 -14.45
CA ARG A 428 0.97 -6.03 -13.50
C ARG A 428 -0.52 -6.36 -13.46
N GLU A 429 -1.37 -5.34 -13.55
CA GLU A 429 -2.82 -5.52 -13.63
C GLU A 429 -3.21 -6.24 -14.92
N LEU A 430 -2.71 -5.79 -16.09
CA LEU A 430 -3.01 -6.43 -17.38
C LEU A 430 -2.71 -7.93 -17.34
N PHE A 431 -1.58 -8.32 -16.77
CA PHE A 431 -1.14 -9.70 -16.67
C PHE A 431 -1.49 -10.35 -15.32
N SER A 432 -2.58 -9.92 -14.68
CA SER A 432 -3.07 -10.56 -13.45
C SER A 432 -2.94 -12.07 -13.51
N THR A 433 -2.46 -12.68 -12.43
CA THR A 433 -2.26 -14.13 -12.37
C THR A 433 -3.37 -14.86 -11.62
N LYS A 434 -4.47 -14.17 -11.30
CA LYS A 434 -5.61 -14.72 -10.54
C LYS A 434 -6.15 -16.00 -11.18
N GLY A 435 -6.15 -17.09 -10.40
CA GLY A 435 -6.58 -18.41 -10.86
C GLY A 435 -5.54 -19.19 -11.67
N TYR A 436 -4.33 -18.66 -11.86
CA TYR A 436 -3.23 -19.34 -12.54
C TYR A 436 -2.07 -19.61 -11.57
N PRO A 437 -1.50 -20.84 -11.58
CA PRO A 437 -0.48 -21.21 -10.63
C PRO A 437 0.83 -20.44 -10.89
N VAL A 438 1.20 -19.57 -9.97
CA VAL A 438 2.52 -18.93 -9.91
C VAL A 438 3.43 -19.86 -9.13
N LEU A 439 4.43 -20.44 -9.79
CA LEU A 439 5.46 -21.25 -9.16
C LEU A 439 6.55 -20.32 -8.60
N LYS A 440 6.81 -20.40 -7.31
CA LYS A 440 7.79 -19.60 -6.58
C LYS A 440 9.15 -20.32 -6.49
N ASN A 441 10.18 -19.57 -6.09
CA ASN A 441 11.54 -20.05 -5.87
C ASN A 441 11.64 -21.21 -4.85
N ASP A 442 10.78 -21.20 -3.83
CA ASP A 442 10.69 -22.28 -2.81
C ASP A 442 9.94 -23.54 -3.30
N GLY A 443 9.56 -23.60 -4.58
CA GLY A 443 8.82 -24.71 -5.17
C GLY A 443 7.31 -24.73 -4.86
N LYS A 444 6.82 -23.78 -4.06
CA LYS A 444 5.39 -23.65 -3.78
C LYS A 444 4.68 -22.90 -4.89
N THR A 445 3.37 -23.12 -5.01
CA THR A 445 2.51 -22.42 -5.95
C THR A 445 1.41 -21.67 -5.23
N THR A 446 0.98 -20.54 -5.81
CA THR A 446 -0.24 -19.81 -5.41
C THR A 446 -1.07 -19.46 -6.64
N THR A 447 -2.39 -19.34 -6.46
CA THR A 447 -3.35 -18.94 -7.50
C THR A 447 -4.12 -17.67 -7.13
N GLU A 448 -3.82 -17.11 -5.96
CA GLU A 448 -4.63 -16.06 -5.32
C GLU A 448 -4.20 -14.63 -5.69
N MET A 449 -3.21 -14.49 -6.58
CA MET A 449 -2.64 -13.20 -6.95
C MET A 449 -3.52 -12.43 -7.93
N SER A 450 -4.07 -11.27 -7.56
CA SER A 450 -4.84 -10.41 -8.47
C SER A 450 -3.97 -9.65 -9.46
N LEU A 451 -2.71 -9.38 -9.09
CA LEU A 451 -1.72 -8.75 -9.96
C LEU A 451 -0.63 -9.74 -10.34
N MET A 452 0.16 -9.44 -11.37
CA MET A 452 1.48 -10.05 -11.55
C MET A 452 2.34 -9.75 -10.32
N PRO A 453 3.15 -10.69 -9.78
CA PRO A 453 3.91 -10.45 -8.54
C PRO A 453 4.77 -9.20 -8.57
N SER A 454 5.41 -8.91 -9.69
CA SER A 454 6.22 -7.71 -9.92
C SER A 454 6.27 -7.37 -11.40
N ALA A 455 6.86 -6.23 -11.76
CA ALA A 455 7.18 -5.88 -13.14
C ALA A 455 8.58 -6.35 -13.59
N TYR A 456 9.31 -7.11 -12.76
CA TYR A 456 10.63 -7.65 -13.11
C TYR A 456 10.48 -9.01 -13.78
N PHE A 457 10.19 -9.03 -15.07
CA PHE A 457 9.98 -10.28 -15.81
C PHE A 457 10.45 -10.20 -17.25
N ILE A 458 10.66 -11.38 -17.83
CA ILE A 458 10.69 -11.61 -19.27
C ILE A 458 9.45 -12.43 -19.65
N CYS A 459 8.96 -12.28 -20.89
CA CYS A 459 7.85 -13.08 -21.39
C CYS A 459 8.20 -13.72 -22.74
N THR A 460 7.81 -14.97 -22.92
CA THR A 460 8.05 -15.73 -24.13
C THR A 460 6.80 -16.45 -24.59
N PRO A 461 6.49 -16.50 -25.92
CA PRO A 461 5.34 -17.24 -26.42
C PRO A 461 5.52 -18.75 -26.20
N VAL A 462 4.44 -19.40 -25.77
CA VAL A 462 4.31 -20.86 -25.74
C VAL A 462 3.60 -21.29 -27.00
N THR A 463 4.21 -22.20 -27.75
CA THR A 463 3.66 -22.65 -29.04
C THR A 463 3.39 -24.16 -29.05
N GLU A 464 2.26 -24.54 -29.58
CA GLU A 464 1.90 -25.92 -29.87
C GLU A 464 1.53 -26.05 -31.37
N ASN A 465 2.17 -26.95 -32.05
CA ASN A 465 1.97 -27.17 -33.52
C ASN A 465 2.08 -25.87 -34.35
N GLY A 466 2.99 -24.95 -33.95
CA GLY A 466 3.20 -23.67 -34.63
C GLY A 466 2.20 -22.57 -34.29
N THR A 467 1.26 -22.83 -33.40
CA THR A 467 0.27 -21.84 -32.93
C THR A 467 0.63 -21.37 -31.51
N VAL A 468 0.58 -20.06 -31.24
CA VAL A 468 0.77 -19.52 -29.90
C VAL A 468 -0.44 -19.89 -29.04
N THR A 469 -0.21 -20.63 -27.96
CA THR A 469 -1.24 -21.08 -27.00
C THR A 469 -1.23 -20.29 -25.70
N GLY A 470 -0.19 -19.48 -25.46
CA GLY A 470 -0.05 -18.65 -24.27
C GLY A 470 1.29 -17.93 -24.24
N TYR A 471 1.54 -17.29 -23.13
CA TYR A 471 2.84 -16.67 -22.80
C TYR A 471 3.33 -17.16 -21.45
N ARG A 472 4.60 -17.52 -21.40
CA ARG A 472 5.31 -17.84 -20.16
C ARG A 472 6.04 -16.60 -19.68
N PHE A 473 5.80 -16.25 -18.43
CA PHE A 473 6.48 -15.18 -17.72
C PHE A 473 7.45 -15.81 -16.71
N ILE A 474 8.67 -15.33 -16.68
CA ILE A 474 9.69 -15.67 -15.69
C ILE A 474 10.13 -14.36 -15.08
N GLY A 475 10.02 -14.23 -13.77
CA GLY A 475 10.30 -13.00 -13.07
C GLY A 475 10.86 -13.20 -11.69
N GLY A 476 11.06 -12.09 -10.99
CA GLY A 476 11.55 -12.07 -9.62
C GLY A 476 11.01 -10.88 -8.85
N GLY A 477 11.05 -11.01 -7.53
CA GLY A 477 10.56 -9.99 -6.63
C GLY A 477 9.04 -10.01 -6.43
N TYR A 478 8.62 -9.25 -5.42
CA TYR A 478 7.22 -9.06 -5.06
C TYR A 478 6.99 -7.63 -4.57
N GLY A 479 6.13 -6.90 -5.26
CA GLY A 479 5.86 -5.49 -5.07
C GLY A 479 6.38 -4.62 -6.22
N HIS A 480 6.39 -3.30 -6.02
CA HIS A 480 6.83 -2.33 -7.03
C HIS A 480 8.35 -2.21 -7.19
N GLY A 481 9.12 -2.62 -6.17
CA GLY A 481 10.57 -2.62 -6.23
C GLY A 481 11.26 -1.29 -5.92
N VAL A 482 10.56 -0.25 -5.49
CA VAL A 482 11.11 1.07 -5.21
C VAL A 482 11.34 1.28 -3.71
N GLY A 483 12.51 1.80 -3.33
CA GLY A 483 12.90 2.03 -1.95
C GLY A 483 13.29 0.74 -1.22
N MET A 484 12.90 0.59 0.06
CA MET A 484 13.38 -0.51 0.91
C MET A 484 12.68 -1.85 0.64
N SER A 485 13.45 -2.90 0.34
CA SER A 485 12.97 -4.29 0.41
C SER A 485 12.88 -4.75 1.86
N GLN A 486 11.69 -5.20 2.28
CA GLN A 486 11.45 -5.67 3.65
C GLN A 486 12.24 -6.94 3.96
N ASN A 487 12.30 -7.90 3.01
CA ASN A 487 13.12 -9.10 3.16
C ASN A 487 14.62 -8.76 3.08
N GLY A 488 15.01 -7.87 2.18
CA GLY A 488 16.38 -7.37 2.11
C GLY A 488 16.83 -6.74 3.43
N ALA A 489 16.01 -5.88 4.02
CA ALA A 489 16.26 -5.29 5.33
C ALA A 489 16.38 -6.37 6.44
N ALA A 490 15.51 -7.41 6.40
CA ALA A 490 15.58 -8.51 7.37
C ALA A 490 16.91 -9.27 7.25
N HIS A 491 17.33 -9.62 6.04
CA HIS A 491 18.61 -10.32 5.83
C HIS A 491 19.83 -9.46 6.17
N MET A 492 19.80 -8.16 5.91
CA MET A 492 20.86 -7.24 6.34
C MET A 492 20.96 -7.18 7.87
N ALA A 493 19.81 -7.08 8.56
CA ALA A 493 19.76 -7.09 10.02
C ALA A 493 20.30 -8.41 10.62
N GLU A 494 19.94 -9.56 10.03
CA GLU A 494 20.45 -10.88 10.41
C GLU A 494 21.98 -11.02 10.21
N ARG A 495 22.54 -10.28 9.25
CA ARG A 495 23.99 -10.18 8.97
C ARG A 495 24.70 -9.19 9.89
N GLY A 496 23.96 -8.45 10.73
CA GLY A 496 24.49 -7.54 11.74
C GLY A 496 24.45 -6.05 11.36
N SER A 497 23.80 -5.68 10.26
CA SER A 497 23.58 -4.26 9.92
C SER A 497 22.65 -3.59 10.92
N THR A 498 22.96 -2.36 11.28
CA THR A 498 22.06 -1.50 12.06
C THR A 498 20.93 -0.96 11.18
N TYR A 499 19.84 -0.49 11.79
CA TYR A 499 18.73 0.10 11.04
C TYR A 499 19.16 1.35 10.24
N GLU A 500 20.12 2.12 10.73
CA GLU A 500 20.70 3.28 10.03
C GLU A 500 21.45 2.83 8.78
N GLU A 501 22.29 1.77 8.89
CA GLU A 501 22.98 1.19 7.73
C GLU A 501 22.00 0.62 6.71
N ILE A 502 20.90 0.00 7.15
CA ILE A 502 19.83 -0.51 6.28
C ILE A 502 19.15 0.65 5.54
N LEU A 503 18.76 1.71 6.26
CA LEU A 503 18.11 2.87 5.65
C LEU A 503 19.01 3.55 4.63
N HIS A 504 20.27 3.80 4.95
CA HIS A 504 21.24 4.41 4.04
C HIS A 504 21.63 3.51 2.86
N PHE A 505 21.43 2.20 2.96
CA PHE A 505 21.60 1.29 1.84
C PHE A 505 20.49 1.46 0.80
N PHE A 506 19.24 1.64 1.24
CA PHE A 506 18.08 1.72 0.34
C PHE A 506 17.72 3.13 -0.11
N TYR A 507 18.12 4.16 0.65
CA TYR A 507 17.81 5.55 0.33
C TYR A 507 19.11 6.36 0.27
N ALA A 508 19.41 6.89 -0.92
CA ALA A 508 20.56 7.74 -1.14
C ALA A 508 20.28 9.18 -0.65
N ASN A 509 21.34 9.93 -0.35
CA ASN A 509 21.24 11.36 -0.05
C ASN A 509 20.25 11.72 1.07
N VAL A 510 20.05 10.83 2.03
CA VAL A 510 19.13 11.06 3.15
C VAL A 510 19.88 11.28 4.45
N GLU A 511 19.23 12.03 5.34
CA GLU A 511 19.65 12.22 6.71
C GLU A 511 18.59 11.65 7.65
N LEU A 512 19.01 11.01 8.73
CA LEU A 512 18.12 10.59 9.81
C LEU A 512 17.98 11.79 10.77
N THR A 513 16.79 12.37 10.81
CA THR A 513 16.50 13.57 11.62
C THR A 513 15.37 13.28 12.60
N GLU A 514 15.17 14.14 13.58
CA GLU A 514 14.06 14.05 14.53
C GLU A 514 12.98 15.08 14.17
N ILE A 515 11.71 14.69 14.23
CA ILE A 515 10.59 15.61 13.99
C ILE A 515 10.63 16.76 14.99
N GLY A 516 10.51 18.00 14.51
CA GLY A 516 10.56 19.22 15.33
C GLY A 516 11.96 19.81 15.51
N THR A 517 13.01 19.12 15.06
CA THR A 517 14.34 19.73 14.99
C THR A 517 14.49 20.41 13.62
N THR A 518 14.30 21.72 13.57
CA THR A 518 14.72 22.50 12.40
C THR A 518 16.24 22.38 12.31
N GLY A 519 16.76 21.83 11.21
CA GLY A 519 18.19 21.83 10.94
C GLY A 519 18.73 23.27 11.05
N GLU A 520 19.72 23.47 11.93
CA GLU A 520 20.46 24.72 12.05
C GLU A 520 21.27 25.06 10.80
#